data_a9e84b15aded8084cf9c27c219e39e86
#
_entry.id   a9e84b15aded8084cf9c27c219e39e86
#
_cell.length_a   1.000
_cell.length_b   1.000
_cell.length_c   1.000
_cell.angle_alpha   90.00
_cell.angle_beta   90.00
_cell.angle_gamma   90.00
#
_symmetry.space_group_name_H-M   'P 1'
#
loop_
_entity.id
_entity.type
_entity.pdbx_description
1 polymer ?
#
loop_
_entity_poly.entity_id
_entity_poly.type
_entity_poly.pdbx_seq_one_letter_code
_entity_poly.pdbx_strand_id
1 'polypeptide(L)'
;MIKMKNKLISLMLLPLLVVGCSNGQKSYVLNESTFFLVMTNIQYYPEEYVNKDITYDCFTYNIKDVNNKEYLCGVRKCTAGFGCRCGKDTVIGFILNYEGDIPEPKNQYEDTNDKAWIHLVGQLASETKTKIEINSYDANGNISDQTEIVEFLSFNVSSLETITDYSNLAYFVSK
;
A
#
# COMPACT_ATOMS: atom_id res chain seq x y z
N MET A 1 85.84 6.56 1.53
CA MET A 1 84.75 7.08 0.65
C MET A 1 83.69 5.98 0.51
N ILE A 2 82.66 6.04 1.33
CA ILE A 2 81.57 5.01 1.31
C ILE A 2 80.32 5.66 0.73
N LYS A 3 79.88 5.16 -0.45
CA LYS A 3 78.68 5.60 -1.09
C LYS A 3 77.47 4.90 -0.46
N MET A 4 76.68 5.66 0.30
CA MET A 4 75.34 5.20 0.74
C MET A 4 74.38 5.22 -0.41
N LYS A 5 73.76 4.05 -0.76
CA LYS A 5 72.71 3.91 -1.69
C LYS A 5 71.35 4.11 -0.96
N ASN A 6 70.63 5.19 -1.28
CA ASN A 6 69.28 5.42 -0.83
C ASN A 6 68.33 4.42 -1.49
N LYS A 7 67.74 3.52 -0.69
CA LYS A 7 66.59 2.70 -1.11
C LYS A 7 65.34 3.51 -0.87
N LEU A 8 64.68 3.94 -1.96
CA LEU A 8 63.32 4.45 -1.93
C LEU A 8 62.36 3.29 -1.59
N ILE A 9 61.79 3.35 -0.41
CA ILE A 9 60.67 2.47 -0.06
C ILE A 9 59.43 3.10 -0.65
N SER A 10 58.95 2.54 -1.77
CA SER A 10 57.65 2.87 -2.37
C SER A 10 56.55 2.30 -1.49
N LEU A 11 55.91 3.17 -0.70
CA LEU A 11 54.77 2.82 0.10
C LEU A 11 53.55 2.73 -0.85
N MET A 12 53.21 1.49 -1.24
CA MET A 12 52.04 1.19 -2.05
C MET A 12 50.79 1.39 -1.19
N LEU A 13 50.16 2.56 -1.32
CA LEU A 13 48.83 2.81 -0.75
C LEU A 13 47.82 1.92 -1.50
N LEU A 14 47.40 0.83 -0.85
CA LEU A 14 46.31 0.01 -1.29
C LEU A 14 44.99 0.81 -1.05
N PRO A 15 44.21 1.18 -2.09
CA PRO A 15 42.92 1.76 -1.85
C PRO A 15 42.02 0.67 -1.25
N LEU A 16 41.61 0.84 0.02
CA LEU A 16 40.54 0.09 0.60
C LEU A 16 39.26 0.43 -0.19
N LEU A 17 38.90 -0.43 -1.13
CA LEU A 17 37.54 -0.44 -1.71
C LEU A 17 36.56 -0.82 -0.57
N VAL A 18 36.03 0.19 0.08
CA VAL A 18 34.83 0.02 0.89
C VAL A 18 33.71 -0.31 -0.09
N VAL A 19 33.50 -1.61 -0.31
CA VAL A 19 32.27 -2.10 -0.93
C VAL A 19 31.18 -1.83 0.10
N GLY A 20 30.55 -0.66 -0.01
CA GLY A 20 29.33 -0.36 0.68
C GLY A 20 28.29 -1.35 0.20
N CYS A 21 27.96 -2.36 1.00
CA CYS A 21 26.71 -3.08 0.86
C CYS A 21 25.61 -2.04 1.06
N SER A 22 25.12 -1.45 -0.02
CA SER A 22 23.83 -0.81 -0.01
C SER A 22 22.85 -1.90 0.34
N ASN A 23 22.33 -1.91 1.56
CA ASN A 23 21.12 -2.62 1.90
C ASN A 23 20.05 -2.05 0.97
N GLY A 24 19.89 -2.65 -0.20
CA GLY A 24 18.88 -2.27 -1.16
C GLY A 24 17.53 -2.38 -0.46
N GLN A 25 16.96 -1.25 -0.11
CA GLN A 25 15.60 -1.19 0.43
C GLN A 25 14.72 -1.87 -0.61
N LYS A 26 14.15 -3.02 -0.25
CA LYS A 26 13.28 -3.74 -1.17
C LYS A 26 12.07 -2.87 -1.46
N SER A 27 11.81 -2.59 -2.71
CA SER A 27 10.60 -1.92 -3.17
C SER A 27 9.66 -2.94 -3.81
N TYR A 28 8.38 -2.74 -3.60
CA TYR A 28 7.32 -3.58 -4.16
C TYR A 28 6.45 -2.74 -5.09
N VAL A 29 6.44 -3.09 -6.36
CA VAL A 29 5.55 -2.48 -7.35
C VAL A 29 4.44 -3.47 -7.65
N LEU A 30 3.22 -3.13 -7.24
CA LEU A 30 2.03 -3.94 -7.45
C LEU A 30 1.40 -3.56 -8.79
N ASN A 31 1.45 -4.48 -9.75
CA ASN A 31 0.78 -4.32 -11.03
C ASN A 31 -0.50 -5.18 -11.07
N GLU A 32 -1.27 -5.11 -12.16
CA GLU A 32 -2.55 -5.82 -12.31
C GLU A 32 -2.45 -7.32 -11.98
N SER A 33 -1.37 -8.00 -12.40
CA SER A 33 -1.21 -9.45 -12.20
C SER A 33 -0.75 -9.82 -10.79
N THR A 34 -0.12 -8.92 -10.07
CA THR A 34 0.46 -9.18 -8.73
C THR A 34 -0.32 -8.52 -7.60
N PHE A 35 -1.19 -7.55 -7.91
CA PHE A 35 -1.87 -6.72 -6.92
C PHE A 35 -2.53 -7.56 -5.82
N PHE A 36 -3.43 -8.46 -6.21
CA PHE A 36 -4.20 -9.24 -5.24
C PHE A 36 -3.29 -10.09 -4.35
N LEU A 37 -2.34 -10.81 -4.93
CA LEU A 37 -1.43 -11.70 -4.19
C LEU A 37 -0.54 -10.92 -3.21
N VAL A 38 0.10 -9.85 -3.69
CA VAL A 38 1.02 -9.07 -2.85
C VAL A 38 0.25 -8.32 -1.77
N MET A 39 -0.89 -7.70 -2.11
CA MET A 39 -1.73 -7.01 -1.14
C MET A 39 -2.25 -7.98 -0.06
N THR A 40 -2.60 -9.20 -0.46
CA THR A 40 -2.97 -10.29 0.45
C THR A 40 -1.85 -10.62 1.43
N ASN A 41 -0.63 -10.80 0.91
CA ASN A 41 0.53 -11.10 1.76
C ASN A 41 0.82 -9.95 2.74
N ILE A 42 0.72 -8.70 2.30
CA ILE A 42 0.87 -7.53 3.17
C ILE A 42 -0.17 -7.56 4.31
N GLN A 43 -1.41 -7.93 4.01
CA GLN A 43 -2.45 -8.01 5.04
C GLN A 43 -2.22 -9.13 6.05
N TYR A 44 -1.61 -10.26 5.66
CA TYR A 44 -1.34 -11.38 6.56
C TYR A 44 -0.01 -11.28 7.31
N TYR A 45 1.01 -10.68 6.70
CA TYR A 45 2.39 -10.60 7.20
C TYR A 45 2.92 -9.17 7.13
N PRO A 46 2.23 -8.17 7.74
CA PRO A 46 2.59 -6.75 7.60
C PRO A 46 4.01 -6.46 8.10
N GLU A 47 4.51 -7.23 9.08
CA GLU A 47 5.86 -7.12 9.64
C GLU A 47 6.95 -7.31 8.59
N GLU A 48 6.68 -8.07 7.54
CA GLU A 48 7.63 -8.29 6.44
C GLU A 48 7.73 -7.07 5.50
N TYR A 49 6.73 -6.16 5.55
CA TYR A 49 6.58 -5.03 4.63
C TYR A 49 6.78 -3.66 5.27
N VAL A 50 6.83 -3.57 6.59
CA VAL A 50 7.19 -2.32 7.29
C VAL A 50 8.57 -1.83 6.84
N ASN A 51 8.71 -0.51 6.61
CA ASN A 51 9.91 0.13 6.07
C ASN A 51 10.29 -0.34 4.64
N LYS A 52 9.35 -0.87 3.87
CA LYS A 52 9.52 -1.15 2.45
C LYS A 52 8.72 -0.14 1.63
N ASP A 53 9.31 0.31 0.52
CA ASP A 53 8.58 1.15 -0.42
C ASP A 53 7.58 0.29 -1.17
N ILE A 54 6.33 0.71 -1.17
CA ILE A 54 5.22 0.05 -1.87
C ILE A 54 4.64 1.04 -2.86
N THR A 55 4.51 0.60 -4.10
CA THR A 55 3.93 1.39 -5.18
C THR A 55 2.76 0.63 -5.78
N TYR A 56 1.60 1.28 -5.91
CA TYR A 56 0.42 0.64 -6.47
C TYR A 56 -0.61 1.63 -6.99
N ASP A 57 -1.42 1.17 -7.95
CA ASP A 57 -2.56 1.88 -8.49
C ASP A 57 -3.84 1.41 -7.80
N CYS A 58 -4.68 2.35 -7.38
CA CYS A 58 -5.93 2.07 -6.68
C CYS A 58 -6.93 3.20 -6.93
N PHE A 59 -8.13 3.06 -6.40
CA PHE A 59 -9.08 4.18 -6.35
C PHE A 59 -9.36 4.60 -4.91
N THR A 60 -9.77 5.85 -4.75
CA THR A 60 -10.14 6.40 -3.45
C THR A 60 -11.48 5.84 -2.99
N TYR A 61 -11.57 5.53 -1.70
CA TYR A 61 -12.74 4.93 -1.09
C TYR A 61 -12.91 5.47 0.33
N ASN A 62 -14.12 5.86 0.72
CA ASN A 62 -14.39 6.37 2.05
C ASN A 62 -15.16 5.35 2.88
N ILE A 63 -14.61 5.00 4.04
CA ILE A 63 -15.26 4.15 5.04
C ILE A 63 -15.76 5.05 6.18
N LYS A 64 -17.04 4.93 6.53
CA LYS A 64 -17.63 5.59 7.70
C LYS A 64 -17.83 4.60 8.82
N ASP A 65 -17.36 4.95 10.01
CA ASP A 65 -17.67 4.18 11.21
C ASP A 65 -19.08 4.50 11.75
N VAL A 66 -19.49 3.76 12.77
CA VAL A 66 -20.78 3.95 13.45
C VAL A 66 -20.96 5.34 14.06
N ASN A 67 -19.87 6.08 14.27
CA ASN A 67 -19.85 7.45 14.80
C ASN A 67 -19.75 8.51 13.70
N ASN A 68 -19.88 8.14 12.43
CA ASN A 68 -19.69 8.96 11.25
C ASN A 68 -18.27 9.52 11.05
N LYS A 69 -17.28 8.95 11.71
CA LYS A 69 -15.88 9.26 11.39
C LYS A 69 -15.51 8.62 10.05
N GLU A 70 -14.88 9.40 9.20
CA GLU A 70 -14.46 9.01 7.88
C GLU A 70 -13.00 8.57 7.84
N TYR A 71 -12.75 7.49 7.09
CA TYR A 71 -11.42 6.96 6.82
C TYR A 71 -11.24 6.87 5.31
N LEU A 72 -10.39 7.73 4.78
CA LEU A 72 -10.08 7.72 3.35
C LEU A 72 -9.05 6.63 3.04
N CYS A 73 -9.40 5.77 2.10
CA CYS A 73 -8.63 4.57 1.76
C CYS A 73 -8.25 4.57 0.28
N GLY A 74 -7.12 3.95 -0.03
CA GLY A 74 -6.75 3.58 -1.39
C GLY A 74 -6.94 2.09 -1.58
N VAL A 75 -7.92 1.68 -2.39
CA VAL A 75 -8.37 0.29 -2.46
C VAL A 75 -8.65 -0.20 -3.88
N ARG A 76 -8.81 -1.53 -4.02
CA ARG A 76 -9.52 -2.18 -5.14
C ARG A 76 -10.58 -3.13 -4.60
N LYS A 77 -11.62 -3.40 -5.38
CA LYS A 77 -12.61 -4.44 -5.06
C LYS A 77 -12.03 -5.84 -5.29
N CYS A 78 -12.45 -6.81 -4.49
CA CYS A 78 -12.11 -8.22 -4.67
C CYS A 78 -13.22 -9.13 -4.13
N THR A 79 -13.27 -10.40 -4.60
CA THR A 79 -14.25 -11.40 -4.13
C THR A 79 -13.79 -12.22 -2.94
N ALA A 80 -12.54 -12.19 -2.59
CA ALA A 80 -12.00 -13.10 -1.60
C ALA A 80 -11.66 -12.39 -0.29
N GLY A 81 -12.41 -12.73 0.69
CA GLY A 81 -12.33 -12.49 2.07
C GLY A 81 -11.03 -12.20 2.77
N PHE A 82 -10.66 -10.94 2.92
CA PHE A 82 -10.02 -10.49 4.15
C PHE A 82 -11.12 -10.10 5.13
N GLY A 83 -11.40 -10.98 6.09
CA GLY A 83 -12.48 -10.78 7.04
C GLY A 83 -13.89 -10.94 6.47
N CYS A 84 -14.03 -11.19 5.19
CA CYS A 84 -15.31 -11.34 4.52
C CYS A 84 -15.87 -12.74 4.73
N ARG A 85 -16.95 -12.80 5.46
CA ARG A 85 -17.84 -13.96 5.49
C ARG A 85 -18.70 -13.92 4.24
N CYS A 86 -18.58 -14.94 3.38
CA CYS A 86 -19.56 -15.31 2.38
C CYS A 86 -19.64 -14.45 1.11
N GLY A 87 -18.66 -14.53 0.23
CA GLY A 87 -18.88 -14.24 -1.19
C GLY A 87 -19.43 -12.85 -1.58
N LYS A 88 -19.40 -11.89 -0.65
CA LYS A 88 -19.73 -10.51 -0.95
C LYS A 88 -18.45 -9.79 -1.45
N ASP A 89 -18.62 -8.92 -2.41
CA ASP A 89 -17.56 -8.03 -2.84
C ASP A 89 -17.06 -7.22 -1.65
N THR A 90 -15.76 -7.20 -1.48
CA THR A 90 -15.07 -6.44 -0.45
C THR A 90 -14.01 -5.56 -1.10
N VAL A 91 -13.38 -4.71 -0.31
CA VAL A 91 -12.24 -3.90 -0.75
C VAL A 91 -10.97 -4.36 -0.04
N ILE A 92 -9.84 -4.27 -0.73
CA ILE A 92 -8.51 -4.54 -0.20
C ILE A 92 -7.61 -3.35 -0.48
N GLY A 93 -6.89 -2.88 0.54
CA GLY A 93 -6.00 -1.72 0.45
C GLY A 93 -5.66 -1.16 1.83
N PHE A 94 -5.43 0.14 1.90
CA PHE A 94 -4.93 0.82 3.10
C PHE A 94 -5.71 2.10 3.41
N ILE A 95 -5.75 2.48 4.69
CA ILE A 95 -6.09 3.84 5.12
C ILE A 95 -4.92 4.74 4.73
N LEU A 96 -5.20 5.87 4.08
CA LEU A 96 -4.18 6.80 3.59
C LEU A 96 -3.86 7.87 4.63
N ASN A 97 -2.58 8.00 4.97
CA ASN A 97 -2.04 9.13 5.72
C ASN A 97 -1.27 10.00 4.70
N TYR A 98 -1.85 11.14 4.33
CA TYR A 98 -1.26 12.07 3.36
C TYR A 98 -1.61 13.51 3.75
N GLU A 99 -0.63 14.42 3.70
CA GLU A 99 -0.83 15.82 4.04
C GLU A 99 -1.30 16.68 2.84
N GLY A 100 -1.29 16.11 1.64
CA GLY A 100 -1.75 16.78 0.42
C GLY A 100 -3.22 16.51 0.11
N ASP A 101 -3.67 17.00 -1.04
CA ASP A 101 -5.02 16.78 -1.54
C ASP A 101 -5.17 15.35 -2.09
N ILE A 102 -6.16 14.63 -1.59
CA ILE A 102 -6.56 13.32 -2.11
C ILE A 102 -7.87 13.50 -2.87
N PRO A 103 -7.98 13.01 -4.12
CA PRO A 103 -9.25 13.08 -4.85
C PRO A 103 -10.41 12.43 -4.10
N GLU A 104 -11.55 13.12 -4.07
CA GLU A 104 -12.77 12.59 -3.46
C GLU A 104 -13.19 11.27 -4.14
N PRO A 105 -13.74 10.30 -3.38
CA PRO A 105 -14.23 9.06 -3.93
C PRO A 105 -15.34 9.29 -4.97
N LYS A 106 -15.21 8.61 -6.11
CA LYS A 106 -16.16 8.67 -7.22
C LYS A 106 -16.75 7.27 -7.47
N ASN A 107 -18.08 7.16 -7.55
CA ASN A 107 -18.80 5.92 -7.87
C ASN A 107 -18.33 4.70 -7.03
N GLN A 108 -17.96 4.94 -5.77
CA GLN A 108 -17.25 3.93 -4.96
C GLN A 108 -18.07 2.64 -4.74
N TYR A 109 -19.40 2.70 -4.76
CA TYR A 109 -20.28 1.56 -4.58
C TYR A 109 -20.74 0.90 -5.89
N GLU A 110 -20.48 1.54 -7.02
CA GLU A 110 -20.92 1.07 -8.34
C GLU A 110 -19.92 0.06 -8.92
N ASP A 111 -20.42 -0.84 -9.77
CA ASP A 111 -19.61 -1.82 -10.50
C ASP A 111 -19.17 -1.24 -11.84
N THR A 112 -18.36 -0.21 -11.76
CA THR A 112 -17.81 0.51 -12.90
C THR A 112 -16.33 0.83 -12.69
N ASN A 113 -15.58 0.95 -13.77
CA ASN A 113 -14.19 1.38 -13.74
C ASN A 113 -14.03 2.92 -13.64
N ASP A 114 -15.13 3.66 -13.75
CA ASP A 114 -15.15 5.12 -13.59
C ASP A 114 -15.03 5.52 -12.12
N LYS A 115 -13.82 5.41 -11.59
CA LYS A 115 -13.43 5.70 -10.21
C LYS A 115 -12.49 6.91 -10.15
N ALA A 116 -12.26 7.43 -8.96
CA ALA A 116 -11.17 8.38 -8.71
C ALA A 116 -9.85 7.60 -8.54
N TRP A 117 -9.18 7.33 -9.64
CA TRP A 117 -7.95 6.54 -9.69
C TRP A 117 -6.74 7.36 -9.29
N ILE A 118 -5.87 6.74 -8.49
CA ILE A 118 -4.62 7.32 -7.99
C ILE A 118 -3.47 6.31 -8.06
N HIS A 119 -2.28 6.84 -8.32
CA HIS A 119 -1.01 6.14 -8.19
C HIS A 119 -0.39 6.54 -6.86
N LEU A 120 -0.02 5.57 -6.05
CA LEU A 120 0.51 5.78 -4.71
C LEU A 120 1.91 5.20 -4.56
N VAL A 121 2.77 5.96 -3.92
CA VAL A 121 4.06 5.51 -3.40
C VAL A 121 4.12 5.81 -1.91
N GLY A 122 4.59 4.88 -1.11
CA GLY A 122 4.72 5.09 0.33
C GLY A 122 5.14 3.83 1.07
N GLN A 123 4.88 3.83 2.37
CA GLN A 123 5.25 2.73 3.28
C GLN A 123 4.12 2.46 4.26
N LEU A 124 4.04 1.24 4.81
CA LEU A 124 3.16 0.98 5.94
C LEU A 124 3.54 1.86 7.13
N ALA A 125 2.55 2.45 7.77
CA ALA A 125 2.75 3.25 8.99
C ALA A 125 3.18 2.37 10.17
N SER A 126 2.65 1.14 10.23
CA SER A 126 2.98 0.13 11.23
C SER A 126 2.45 -1.24 10.78
N GLU A 127 2.78 -2.28 11.52
CA GLU A 127 2.20 -3.62 11.38
C GLU A 127 0.81 -3.76 12.00
N THR A 128 0.37 -2.76 12.76
CA THR A 128 -0.89 -2.80 13.50
C THR A 128 -2.04 -2.33 12.64
N LYS A 129 -3.11 -3.13 12.60
CA LYS A 129 -4.35 -2.77 11.90
C LYS A 129 -5.23 -1.88 12.75
N THR A 130 -5.82 -0.89 12.10
CA THR A 130 -6.90 -0.08 12.66
C THR A 130 -8.21 -0.84 12.54
N LYS A 131 -8.90 -1.01 13.67
CA LYS A 131 -10.24 -1.59 13.72
C LYS A 131 -11.28 -0.50 13.55
N ILE A 132 -12.16 -0.67 12.56
CA ILE A 132 -13.24 0.25 12.26
C ILE A 132 -14.55 -0.51 12.43
N GLU A 133 -15.40 -0.06 13.34
CA GLU A 133 -16.74 -0.60 13.50
C GLU A 133 -17.69 0.10 12.52
N ILE A 134 -18.28 -0.66 11.59
CA ILE A 134 -19.18 -0.16 10.56
C ILE A 134 -20.59 -0.72 10.73
N ASN A 135 -21.58 -0.02 10.21
CA ASN A 135 -22.94 -0.54 10.16
C ASN A 135 -23.03 -1.70 9.16
N SER A 136 -23.67 -2.78 9.57
CA SER A 136 -24.06 -3.85 8.64
C SER A 136 -25.33 -3.45 7.88
N TYR A 137 -25.50 -4.03 6.70
CA TYR A 137 -26.69 -3.83 5.87
C TYR A 137 -27.45 -5.14 5.72
N ASP A 138 -28.78 -5.08 5.77
CA ASP A 138 -29.65 -6.21 5.49
C ASP A 138 -29.67 -6.56 3.98
N ALA A 139 -30.40 -7.62 3.61
CA ALA A 139 -30.54 -8.06 2.22
C ALA A 139 -31.21 -7.02 1.30
N ASN A 140 -31.89 -6.02 1.87
CA ASN A 140 -32.57 -4.94 1.15
C ASN A 140 -31.72 -3.67 1.07
N GLY A 141 -30.51 -3.67 1.67
CA GLY A 141 -29.60 -2.53 1.71
C GLY A 141 -29.91 -1.50 2.80
N ASN A 142 -30.77 -1.82 3.77
CA ASN A 142 -31.03 -0.96 4.92
C ASN A 142 -29.98 -1.23 6.02
N ILE A 143 -29.68 -0.19 6.80
CA ILE A 143 -28.81 -0.35 7.99
C ILE A 143 -29.51 -1.33 8.95
N SER A 144 -28.80 -2.37 9.35
CA SER A 144 -29.26 -3.34 10.36
C SER A 144 -28.86 -2.88 11.76
N ASP A 145 -29.47 -3.51 12.78
CA ASP A 145 -29.09 -3.29 14.19
C ASP A 145 -27.75 -3.96 14.55
N GLN A 146 -27.08 -4.56 13.58
CA GLN A 146 -25.77 -5.23 13.76
C GLN A 146 -24.64 -4.36 13.21
N THR A 147 -23.48 -4.47 13.84
CA THR A 147 -22.26 -3.86 13.37
C THR A 147 -21.26 -4.92 12.94
N GLU A 148 -20.34 -4.53 12.06
CA GLU A 148 -19.20 -5.34 11.63
C GLU A 148 -17.89 -4.62 11.98
N ILE A 149 -16.85 -5.39 12.32
CA ILE A 149 -15.50 -4.84 12.48
C ILE A 149 -14.72 -5.17 11.21
N VAL A 150 -14.24 -4.13 10.55
CA VAL A 150 -13.29 -4.24 9.45
C VAL A 150 -11.91 -3.76 9.92
N GLU A 151 -10.85 -4.36 9.39
CA GLU A 151 -9.48 -4.07 9.81
C GLU A 151 -8.64 -3.62 8.62
N PHE A 152 -7.98 -2.46 8.76
CA PHE A 152 -7.11 -1.89 7.74
C PHE A 152 -5.75 -1.51 8.31
N LEU A 153 -4.70 -1.76 7.53
CA LEU A 153 -3.39 -1.16 7.77
C LEU A 153 -3.40 0.31 7.32
N SER A 154 -2.59 1.13 7.98
CA SER A 154 -2.38 2.53 7.60
C SER A 154 -1.13 2.67 6.73
N PHE A 155 -1.17 3.57 5.74
CA PHE A 155 -0.15 3.78 4.74
C PHE A 155 0.29 5.25 4.70
N ASN A 156 1.55 5.50 4.98
CA ASN A 156 2.15 6.82 4.88
C ASN A 156 2.52 7.08 3.41
N VAL A 157 1.74 7.92 2.76
CA VAL A 157 1.91 8.25 1.36
C VAL A 157 3.04 9.28 1.21
N SER A 158 4.04 8.96 0.42
CA SER A 158 5.14 9.87 0.05
C SER A 158 4.89 10.58 -1.28
N SER A 159 4.16 9.94 -2.19
CA SER A 159 3.73 10.53 -3.47
C SER A 159 2.36 10.01 -3.85
N LEU A 160 1.53 10.93 -4.37
CA LEU A 160 0.21 10.64 -4.91
C LEU A 160 0.06 11.38 -6.24
N GLU A 161 -0.36 10.64 -7.27
CA GLU A 161 -0.68 11.18 -8.59
C GLU A 161 -2.06 10.71 -9.02
N THR A 162 -2.87 11.61 -9.58
CA THR A 162 -4.17 11.24 -10.15
C THR A 162 -3.99 10.58 -11.50
N ILE A 163 -4.61 9.42 -11.70
CA ILE A 163 -4.59 8.69 -12.97
C ILE A 163 -5.82 9.09 -13.78
N THR A 164 -5.58 9.69 -14.95
CA THR A 164 -6.64 10.11 -15.88
C THR A 164 -6.92 9.09 -16.97
N ASP A 165 -5.90 8.32 -17.39
CA ASP A 165 -6.05 7.17 -18.29
C ASP A 165 -5.94 5.87 -17.51
N TYR A 166 -7.07 5.30 -17.18
CA TYR A 166 -7.21 4.05 -16.45
C TYR A 166 -7.73 2.89 -17.31
N SER A 167 -7.59 3.00 -18.62
CA SER A 167 -8.09 1.99 -19.58
C SER A 167 -7.49 0.59 -19.35
N ASN A 168 -6.28 0.52 -18.79
CA ASN A 168 -5.58 -0.73 -18.47
C ASN A 168 -5.72 -1.16 -17.01
N LEU A 169 -6.49 -0.43 -16.20
CA LEU A 169 -6.73 -0.73 -14.79
C LEU A 169 -8.08 -1.41 -14.62
N ALA A 170 -8.16 -2.34 -13.69
CA ALA A 170 -9.40 -2.96 -13.28
C ALA A 170 -9.75 -2.58 -11.84
N TYR A 171 -10.96 -2.03 -11.60
CA TYR A 171 -11.42 -1.73 -10.25
C TYR A 171 -11.57 -3.00 -9.40
N PHE A 172 -11.77 -4.12 -10.07
CA PHE A 172 -11.96 -5.42 -9.47
C PHE A 172 -10.75 -6.30 -9.74
N VAL A 173 -10.18 -6.88 -8.68
CA VAL A 173 -9.05 -7.81 -8.75
C VAL A 173 -9.49 -9.18 -8.23
N SER A 174 -9.15 -10.23 -8.94
CA SER A 174 -9.46 -11.60 -8.56
C SER A 174 -8.20 -12.41 -8.29
N LYS A 175 -8.40 -13.51 -7.58
CA LYS A 175 -7.38 -14.49 -7.30
C LYS A 175 -6.91 -15.20 -8.56
#